data_669da5ea2daac2ed6c7e032e37b4e11c
#
_entry.id   669da5ea2daac2ed6c7e032e37b4e11c
#
_cell.length_a   1.000
_cell.length_b   1.000
_cell.length_c   1.000
_cell.angle_alpha   90.00
_cell.angle_beta   90.00
_cell.angle_gamma   90.00
#
_symmetry.space_group_name_H-M   'P 1'
#
loop_
_entity.id
_entity.type
_entity.pdbx_description
1 polymer ?
#
loop_
_entity_poly.entity_id
_entity_poly.type
_entity_poly.pdbx_seq_one_letter_code
_entity_poly.pdbx_strand_id
1 'polypeptide(L)'
;SRGLGDVYKRQRLLRAIFGEKAREVRDTSLRVPHGAYGIIVDVKVFTPENSDELQPGVREVVRCYIAQKRKISVGDKMAGRHGNKGVVSRILPQEDMPYLPDGTPLDIVLNPLGVPSRMNIGQVLEVNLGYAAKACGIKVMTPVFDSARENDIGDTFDTAREMWHGENAPAYPTKLPKIMGEKGHIIDFSKIELDRDGKTTVYDGRTGEKFDNRVTVGYMYYLKLHHLVDDKIHARSTGPY
;
A
#
# COMPACT_ATOMS: atom_id res chain seq x y z
N SER A 1 13.16 -19.82 12.84
CA SER A 1 14.27 -19.62 13.80
C SER A 1 14.49 -20.89 14.58
N ARG A 2 15.63 -21.52 14.36
CA ARG A 2 16.02 -22.67 15.20
C ARG A 2 16.43 -22.14 16.57
N GLY A 3 15.69 -22.51 17.59
CA GLY A 3 16.01 -22.12 18.96
C GLY A 3 17.33 -22.69 19.45
N LEU A 4 17.91 -22.09 20.50
CA LEU A 4 19.13 -22.53 21.17
C LEU A 4 19.12 -24.04 21.49
N GLY A 5 17.95 -24.63 21.74
CA GLY A 5 17.78 -26.05 22.00
C GLY A 5 18.13 -26.96 20.80
N ASP A 6 17.89 -26.51 19.57
CA ASP A 6 18.21 -27.29 18.36
C ASP A 6 19.72 -27.27 18.06
N VAL A 7 20.41 -26.18 18.39
CA VAL A 7 21.87 -26.09 18.28
C VAL A 7 22.55 -27.05 19.25
N TYR A 8 22.03 -27.10 20.47
CA TYR A 8 22.56 -28.00 21.51
C TYR A 8 22.35 -29.48 21.16
N LYS A 9 21.19 -29.83 20.62
CA LYS A 9 20.90 -31.20 20.15
C LYS A 9 21.82 -31.62 18.99
N ARG A 10 22.07 -30.71 18.03
CA ARG A 10 22.99 -31.00 16.91
C ARG A 10 24.43 -31.17 17.35
N GLN A 11 24.94 -30.33 18.24
CA GLN A 11 26.27 -30.50 18.82
C GLN A 11 26.41 -31.82 19.57
N ARG A 12 25.37 -32.22 20.28
CA ARG A 12 25.32 -33.51 20.99
C ARG A 12 25.32 -34.69 20.03
N LEU A 13 24.60 -34.59 18.93
CA LEU A 13 24.58 -35.59 17.87
C LEU A 13 25.95 -35.70 17.16
N LEU A 14 26.58 -34.58 16.82
CA LEU A 14 27.90 -34.52 16.22
C LEU A 14 28.98 -35.11 17.15
N ARG A 15 28.91 -34.85 18.44
CA ARG A 15 29.79 -35.47 19.45
C ARG A 15 29.58 -36.97 19.54
N ALA A 16 28.35 -37.44 19.44
CA ALA A 16 28.04 -38.87 19.44
C ALA A 16 28.60 -39.61 18.19
N ILE A 17 28.55 -38.93 17.02
CA ILE A 17 29.02 -39.53 15.73
C ILE A 17 30.53 -39.43 15.57
N PHE A 18 31.17 -38.32 15.95
CA PHE A 18 32.58 -38.02 15.67
C PHE A 18 33.50 -38.09 16.90
N GLY A 19 32.98 -38.40 18.09
CA GLY A 19 33.73 -38.48 19.34
C GLY A 19 34.39 -37.16 19.77
N GLU A 20 35.61 -37.20 20.32
CA GLU A 20 36.31 -36.02 20.80
C GLU A 20 36.66 -34.99 19.72
N LYS A 21 36.84 -35.42 18.46
CA LYS A 21 37.06 -34.53 17.31
C LYS A 21 35.87 -33.61 17.05
N ALA A 22 34.66 -33.95 17.51
CA ALA A 22 33.50 -33.13 17.36
C ALA A 22 33.54 -31.82 18.18
N ARG A 23 34.49 -31.66 19.11
CA ARG A 23 34.69 -30.41 19.86
C ARG A 23 35.16 -29.26 18.96
N GLU A 24 35.85 -29.55 17.87
CA GLU A 24 36.32 -28.57 16.89
C GLU A 24 35.31 -28.29 15.78
N VAL A 25 34.25 -29.08 15.65
CA VAL A 25 33.22 -28.93 14.63
C VAL A 25 32.22 -27.85 15.07
N ARG A 26 32.19 -26.74 14.33
CA ARG A 26 31.21 -25.70 14.51
C ARG A 26 30.09 -25.84 13.50
N ASP A 27 28.84 -25.58 13.92
CA ASP A 27 27.71 -25.45 13.00
C ASP A 27 27.86 -24.15 12.22
N THR A 28 28.26 -24.24 10.95
CA THR A 28 28.41 -23.10 10.04
C THR A 28 27.17 -22.87 9.18
N SER A 29 26.04 -23.51 9.53
CA SER A 29 24.79 -23.35 8.81
C SER A 29 24.39 -21.86 8.73
N LEU A 30 23.93 -21.46 7.54
CA LEU A 30 23.37 -20.15 7.35
C LEU A 30 22.12 -19.98 8.23
N ARG A 31 22.08 -18.91 9.01
CA ARG A 31 20.95 -18.55 9.86
C ARG A 31 20.35 -17.26 9.38
N VAL A 32 19.05 -17.10 9.62
CA VAL A 32 18.38 -15.82 9.37
C VAL A 32 19.02 -14.76 10.27
N PRO A 33 19.50 -13.63 9.71
CA PRO A 33 20.05 -12.53 10.49
C PRO A 33 19.05 -12.02 11.51
N HIS A 34 19.56 -11.43 12.60
CA HIS A 34 18.70 -10.80 13.60
C HIS A 34 17.90 -9.66 12.98
N GLY A 35 16.59 -9.63 13.23
CA GLY A 35 15.68 -8.66 12.64
C GLY A 35 15.13 -9.02 11.26
N ALA A 36 15.68 -10.04 10.58
CA ALA A 36 15.11 -10.54 9.33
C ALA A 36 14.02 -11.58 9.58
N TYR A 37 12.97 -11.54 8.77
CA TYR A 37 11.84 -12.48 8.85
C TYR A 37 11.23 -12.68 7.46
N GLY A 38 10.49 -13.76 7.29
CA GLY A 38 9.77 -14.03 6.05
C GLY A 38 9.31 -15.48 5.95
N ILE A 39 8.59 -15.77 4.88
CA ILE A 39 8.10 -17.10 4.55
C ILE A 39 8.81 -17.56 3.29
N ILE A 40 9.39 -18.77 3.32
CA ILE A 40 10.02 -19.36 2.14
C ILE A 40 8.89 -19.82 1.21
N VAL A 41 8.86 -19.27 -0.01
CA VAL A 41 7.84 -19.57 -1.03
C VAL A 41 8.38 -20.53 -2.09
N ASP A 42 9.69 -20.53 -2.34
CA ASP A 42 10.34 -21.40 -3.31
C ASP A 42 11.82 -21.62 -2.95
N VAL A 43 12.37 -22.76 -3.36
CA VAL A 43 13.79 -23.08 -3.21
C VAL A 43 14.28 -23.66 -4.52
N LYS A 44 15.34 -23.07 -5.09
CA LYS A 44 16.02 -23.58 -6.28
C LYS A 44 17.42 -23.99 -5.94
N VAL A 45 17.81 -25.17 -6.40
CA VAL A 45 19.15 -25.74 -6.22
C VAL A 45 19.84 -25.74 -7.57
N PHE A 46 21.01 -25.14 -7.64
CA PHE A 46 21.87 -25.12 -8.84
C PHE A 46 23.11 -25.94 -8.57
N THR A 47 23.34 -26.91 -9.45
CA THR A 47 24.53 -27.75 -9.46
C THR A 47 25.26 -27.54 -10.79
N PRO A 48 26.57 -27.94 -10.93
CA PRO A 48 27.28 -27.82 -12.20
C PRO A 48 26.61 -28.58 -13.36
N GLU A 49 25.79 -29.57 -13.05
CA GLU A 49 25.02 -30.34 -14.05
C GLU A 49 23.78 -29.55 -14.55
N ASN A 50 23.24 -28.66 -13.75
CA ASN A 50 21.99 -27.91 -14.03
C ASN A 50 22.23 -26.47 -14.44
N SER A 51 23.45 -25.93 -14.28
CA SER A 51 23.75 -24.52 -14.54
C SER A 51 25.22 -24.33 -14.90
N ASP A 52 25.45 -23.61 -15.99
CA ASP A 52 26.81 -23.26 -16.48
C ASP A 52 27.34 -21.96 -15.78
N GLU A 53 26.52 -21.31 -14.93
CA GLU A 53 26.84 -20.00 -14.32
C GLU A 53 27.49 -20.09 -12.92
N LEU A 54 27.87 -21.27 -12.45
CA LEU A 54 28.49 -21.40 -11.14
C LEU A 54 29.94 -20.91 -11.15
N GLN A 55 30.28 -20.13 -10.11
CA GLN A 55 31.67 -19.70 -9.94
C GLN A 55 32.61 -20.87 -9.72
N PRO A 56 33.89 -20.81 -10.18
CA PRO A 56 34.87 -21.86 -9.95
C PRO A 56 34.99 -22.17 -8.45
N GLY A 57 34.95 -23.47 -8.12
CA GLY A 57 35.05 -23.95 -6.74
C GLY A 57 33.72 -24.06 -5.98
N VAL A 58 32.61 -23.58 -6.55
CA VAL A 58 31.27 -23.73 -5.97
C VAL A 58 30.65 -25.04 -6.48
N ARG A 59 30.26 -25.93 -5.57
CA ARG A 59 29.64 -27.21 -5.89
C ARG A 59 28.13 -27.13 -5.99
N GLU A 60 27.52 -26.28 -5.20
CA GLU A 60 26.08 -26.16 -5.11
C GLU A 60 25.69 -24.75 -4.64
N VAL A 61 24.69 -24.17 -5.28
CA VAL A 61 24.05 -22.89 -4.87
C VAL A 61 22.59 -23.15 -4.59
N VAL A 62 22.17 -22.83 -3.39
CA VAL A 62 20.76 -22.90 -2.98
C VAL A 62 20.20 -21.49 -2.92
N ARG A 63 19.19 -21.22 -3.73
CA ARG A 63 18.49 -19.93 -3.76
C ARG A 63 17.12 -20.09 -3.09
N CYS A 64 16.97 -19.46 -1.93
CA CYS A 64 15.70 -19.42 -1.22
C CYS A 64 14.96 -18.13 -1.57
N TYR A 65 13.74 -18.24 -2.04
CA TYR A 65 12.85 -17.10 -2.28
C TYR A 65 12.01 -16.89 -1.03
N ILE A 66 12.15 -15.71 -0.43
CA ILE A 66 11.50 -15.37 0.83
C ILE A 66 10.51 -14.24 0.59
N ALA A 67 9.24 -14.44 0.95
CA ALA A 67 8.22 -13.43 0.92
C ALA A 67 8.14 -12.70 2.27
N GLN A 68 8.14 -11.39 2.21
CA GLN A 68 7.91 -10.51 3.34
C GLN A 68 6.67 -9.66 3.09
N LYS A 69 5.80 -9.53 4.09
CA LYS A 69 4.67 -8.60 4.07
C LYS A 69 5.10 -7.31 4.77
N ARG A 70 5.48 -6.31 3.98
CA ARG A 70 5.86 -4.99 4.49
C ARG A 70 4.68 -4.05 4.46
N LYS A 71 4.28 -3.57 5.63
CA LYS A 71 3.25 -2.54 5.77
C LYS A 71 3.86 -1.15 5.56
N ILE A 72 3.01 -0.18 5.20
CA ILE A 72 3.40 1.22 5.13
C ILE A 72 3.76 1.71 6.54
N SER A 73 4.89 2.38 6.66
CA SER A 73 5.36 3.00 7.90
C SER A 73 5.69 4.47 7.68
N VAL A 74 5.78 5.22 8.78
CA VAL A 74 6.22 6.62 8.73
C VAL A 74 7.62 6.71 8.14
N GLY A 75 7.82 7.59 7.17
CA GLY A 75 9.08 7.75 6.43
C GLY A 75 9.12 7.01 5.09
N ASP A 76 8.17 6.13 4.80
CA ASP A 76 8.07 5.47 3.50
C ASP A 76 7.62 6.46 2.42
N LYS A 77 8.16 6.30 1.21
CA LYS A 77 7.86 7.16 0.08
C LYS A 77 6.73 6.60 -0.76
N MET A 78 5.78 7.45 -1.06
CA MET A 78 4.66 7.14 -1.94
C MET A 78 4.57 8.14 -3.10
N ALA A 79 3.97 7.75 -4.20
CA ALA A 79 3.78 8.61 -5.35
C ALA A 79 2.53 8.23 -6.15
N GLY A 80 1.94 9.22 -6.80
CA GLY A 80 0.92 9.03 -7.83
C GLY A 80 1.51 8.95 -9.23
N ARG A 81 0.65 9.06 -10.25
CA ARG A 81 1.03 8.99 -11.67
C ARG A 81 1.37 10.33 -12.31
N HIS A 82 1.32 11.43 -11.56
CA HIS A 82 1.45 12.79 -12.07
C HIS A 82 2.71 13.51 -11.58
N GLY A 83 3.76 12.77 -11.22
CA GLY A 83 4.97 13.35 -10.65
C GLY A 83 4.81 13.81 -9.20
N ASN A 84 3.67 13.59 -8.60
CA ASN A 84 3.39 13.86 -7.20
C ASN A 84 3.99 12.77 -6.32
N LYS A 85 4.90 13.15 -5.45
CA LYS A 85 5.61 12.27 -4.52
C LYS A 85 5.60 12.86 -3.13
N GLY A 86 5.56 12.00 -2.14
CA GLY A 86 5.57 12.41 -0.75
C GLY A 86 6.06 11.31 0.17
N VAL A 87 6.32 11.69 1.40
CA VAL A 87 6.77 10.80 2.47
C VAL A 87 5.67 10.72 3.51
N VAL A 88 5.38 9.53 3.98
CA VAL A 88 4.38 9.32 5.05
C VAL A 88 4.86 10.01 6.32
N SER A 89 4.11 10.99 6.79
CA SER A 89 4.44 11.75 8.01
C SER A 89 3.78 11.20 9.26
N ARG A 90 2.56 10.70 9.13
CA ARG A 90 1.78 10.14 10.25
C ARG A 90 0.93 8.97 9.77
N ILE A 91 0.74 8.02 10.67
CA ILE A 91 -0.25 6.95 10.52
C ILE A 91 -1.21 7.08 11.69
N LEU A 92 -2.48 7.29 11.37
CA LEU A 92 -3.54 7.45 12.36
C LEU A 92 -4.40 6.18 12.43
N PRO A 93 -4.98 5.88 13.59
CA PRO A 93 -6.05 4.89 13.68
C PRO A 93 -7.22 5.28 12.76
N GLN A 94 -7.99 4.29 12.32
CA GLN A 94 -9.13 4.52 11.43
C GLN A 94 -10.17 5.47 12.04
N GLU A 95 -10.35 5.42 13.35
CA GLU A 95 -11.29 6.24 14.11
C GLU A 95 -10.92 7.73 14.11
N ASP A 96 -9.62 8.04 14.02
CA ASP A 96 -9.11 9.41 14.03
C ASP A 96 -9.04 10.05 12.63
N MET A 97 -9.23 9.24 11.58
CA MET A 97 -9.24 9.74 10.21
C MET A 97 -10.51 10.54 9.91
N PRO A 98 -10.43 11.62 9.11
CA PRO A 98 -11.61 12.30 8.61
C PRO A 98 -12.51 11.32 7.85
N TYR A 99 -13.82 11.55 7.94
CA TYR A 99 -14.80 10.66 7.32
C TYR A 99 -15.86 11.41 6.52
N LEU A 100 -16.44 10.74 5.55
CA LEU A 100 -17.52 11.21 4.70
C LEU A 100 -18.85 11.19 5.44
N PRO A 101 -19.90 11.87 4.94
CA PRO A 101 -21.23 11.91 5.58
C PRO A 101 -21.88 10.53 5.76
N ASP A 102 -21.48 9.53 4.99
CA ASP A 102 -21.94 8.15 5.15
C ASP A 102 -21.19 7.36 6.24
N GLY A 103 -20.18 7.97 6.86
CA GLY A 103 -19.32 7.35 7.87
C GLY A 103 -18.07 6.63 7.30
N THR A 104 -17.83 6.67 6.00
CA THR A 104 -16.64 6.08 5.38
C THR A 104 -15.40 6.90 5.72
N PRO A 105 -14.38 6.35 6.41
CA PRO A 105 -13.15 7.06 6.70
C PRO A 105 -12.29 7.21 5.44
N LEU A 106 -11.55 8.32 5.35
CA LEU A 106 -10.57 8.52 4.30
C LEU A 106 -9.34 7.64 4.54
N ASP A 107 -8.76 7.12 3.47
CA ASP A 107 -7.57 6.26 3.55
C ASP A 107 -6.27 7.08 3.61
N ILE A 108 -6.25 8.23 2.94
CA ILE A 108 -5.09 9.12 2.86
C ILE A 108 -5.51 10.58 2.84
N VAL A 109 -4.73 11.42 3.49
CA VAL A 109 -4.87 12.89 3.44
C VAL A 109 -3.58 13.46 2.86
N LEU A 110 -3.71 14.27 1.81
CA LEU A 110 -2.60 14.84 1.07
C LEU A 110 -2.55 16.36 1.27
N ASN A 111 -1.32 16.90 1.36
CA ASN A 111 -1.12 18.34 1.46
C ASN A 111 -1.32 19.01 0.09
N PRO A 112 -2.29 19.93 -0.05
CA PRO A 112 -2.58 20.60 -1.32
C PRO A 112 -1.47 21.57 -1.78
N LEU A 113 -0.59 22.00 -0.90
CA LEU A 113 0.53 22.90 -1.25
C LEU A 113 1.50 22.30 -2.26
N GLY A 114 1.53 20.98 -2.39
CA GLY A 114 2.33 20.28 -3.40
C GLY A 114 1.80 20.39 -4.84
N VAL A 115 0.61 20.96 -5.06
CA VAL A 115 -0.03 21.03 -6.38
C VAL A 115 0.30 22.32 -7.14
N PRO A 116 0.11 23.54 -6.60
CA PRO A 116 0.21 24.76 -7.39
C PRO A 116 1.62 25.01 -7.92
N SER A 117 2.65 24.86 -7.08
CA SER A 117 4.03 25.12 -7.43
C SER A 117 4.61 24.12 -8.44
N ARG A 118 4.06 22.92 -8.52
CA ARG A 118 4.55 21.84 -9.38
C ARG A 118 3.77 21.69 -10.69
N MET A 119 2.73 22.49 -10.89
CA MET A 119 1.90 22.50 -12.11
C MET A 119 1.38 21.11 -12.53
N ASN A 120 1.07 20.26 -11.57
CA ASN A 120 0.59 18.89 -11.81
C ASN A 120 -0.92 18.77 -11.51
N ILE A 121 -1.71 19.65 -12.09
CA ILE A 121 -3.17 19.70 -11.90
C ILE A 121 -3.88 18.40 -12.31
N GLY A 122 -3.26 17.60 -13.17
CA GLY A 122 -3.79 16.30 -13.59
C GLY A 122 -4.15 15.37 -12.44
N GLN A 123 -3.47 15.48 -11.29
CA GLN A 123 -3.81 14.69 -10.10
C GLN A 123 -5.18 15.06 -9.52
N VAL A 124 -5.56 16.35 -9.57
CA VAL A 124 -6.88 16.81 -9.11
C VAL A 124 -7.96 16.33 -10.05
N LEU A 125 -7.72 16.40 -11.36
CA LEU A 125 -8.65 15.87 -12.37
C LEU A 125 -8.83 14.35 -12.23
N GLU A 126 -7.77 13.61 -11.94
CA GLU A 126 -7.85 12.16 -11.66
C GLU A 126 -8.71 11.88 -10.42
N VAL A 127 -8.51 12.62 -9.34
CA VAL A 127 -9.29 12.48 -8.11
C VAL A 127 -10.77 12.70 -8.38
N ASN A 128 -11.12 13.75 -9.10
CA ASN A 128 -12.51 14.11 -9.41
C ASN A 128 -13.14 13.06 -10.32
N LEU A 129 -12.49 12.70 -11.42
CA LEU A 129 -13.00 11.68 -12.33
C LEU A 129 -13.13 10.31 -11.67
N GLY A 130 -12.14 9.93 -10.85
CA GLY A 130 -12.19 8.69 -10.09
C GLY A 130 -13.35 8.62 -9.11
N TYR A 131 -13.67 9.75 -8.48
CA TYR A 131 -14.82 9.84 -7.57
C TYR A 131 -16.16 9.68 -8.29
N ALA A 132 -16.34 10.43 -9.39
CA ALA A 132 -17.55 10.32 -10.22
C ALA A 132 -17.70 8.92 -10.82
N ALA A 133 -16.63 8.35 -11.35
CA ALA A 133 -16.63 7.00 -11.90
C ALA A 133 -16.97 5.94 -10.85
N LYS A 134 -16.47 6.11 -9.61
CA LYS A 134 -16.81 5.22 -8.50
C LYS A 134 -18.29 5.30 -8.16
N ALA A 135 -18.85 6.50 -8.13
CA ALA A 135 -20.28 6.71 -7.89
C ALA A 135 -21.16 6.08 -9.00
N CYS A 136 -20.72 6.14 -10.25
CA CYS A 136 -21.40 5.49 -11.37
C CYS A 136 -21.16 3.98 -11.47
N GLY A 137 -20.18 3.44 -10.70
CA GLY A 137 -19.82 2.02 -10.76
C GLY A 137 -19.07 1.61 -12.03
N ILE A 138 -18.41 2.55 -12.73
CA ILE A 138 -17.68 2.34 -13.98
C ILE A 138 -16.17 2.48 -13.78
N LYS A 139 -15.42 1.91 -14.73
CA LYS A 139 -13.98 2.13 -14.85
C LYS A 139 -13.71 3.00 -16.06
N VAL A 140 -12.94 4.06 -15.89
CA VAL A 140 -12.61 5.01 -16.96
C VAL A 140 -11.16 4.79 -17.39
N MET A 141 -10.96 4.72 -18.71
CA MET A 141 -9.64 4.66 -19.32
C MET A 141 -9.40 5.92 -20.14
N THR A 142 -8.32 6.62 -19.84
CA THR A 142 -7.94 7.89 -20.47
C THR A 142 -6.55 7.77 -21.09
N PRO A 143 -6.43 7.25 -22.34
CA PRO A 143 -5.14 7.20 -23.01
C PRO A 143 -4.61 8.60 -23.34
N VAL A 144 -3.30 8.70 -23.59
CA VAL A 144 -2.59 9.99 -23.73
C VAL A 144 -3.20 10.91 -24.81
N PHE A 145 -3.65 10.34 -25.93
CA PHE A 145 -4.20 11.10 -27.06
C PHE A 145 -5.73 11.17 -27.09
N ASP A 146 -6.39 10.52 -26.13
CA ASP A 146 -7.85 10.53 -25.97
C ASP A 146 -8.19 10.68 -24.49
N SER A 147 -7.79 11.80 -23.91
CA SER A 147 -7.97 12.10 -22.50
C SER A 147 -9.35 12.71 -22.22
N ALA A 148 -9.82 12.57 -21.00
CA ALA A 148 -11.02 13.23 -20.53
C ALA A 148 -10.81 14.75 -20.43
N ARG A 149 -11.81 15.51 -20.89
CA ARG A 149 -11.87 16.96 -20.75
C ARG A 149 -12.56 17.33 -19.43
N GLU A 150 -12.40 18.57 -18.99
CA GLU A 150 -13.08 19.07 -17.79
C GLU A 150 -14.59 18.92 -17.86
N ASN A 151 -15.18 19.19 -19.03
CA ASN A 151 -16.62 19.01 -19.25
C ASN A 151 -17.05 17.55 -19.10
N ASP A 152 -16.26 16.60 -19.60
CA ASP A 152 -16.56 15.16 -19.49
C ASP A 152 -16.61 14.72 -18.02
N ILE A 153 -15.71 15.28 -17.18
CA ILE A 153 -15.70 15.03 -15.74
C ILE A 153 -16.98 15.59 -15.09
N GLY A 154 -17.34 16.83 -15.44
CA GLY A 154 -18.58 17.46 -14.96
C GLY A 154 -19.83 16.68 -15.35
N ASP A 155 -19.91 16.22 -16.59
CA ASP A 155 -21.04 15.43 -17.10
C ASP A 155 -21.12 14.05 -16.41
N THR A 156 -19.98 13.48 -16.03
CA THR A 156 -19.94 12.25 -15.24
C THR A 156 -20.48 12.47 -13.83
N PHE A 157 -20.18 13.63 -13.21
CA PHE A 157 -20.77 14.01 -11.93
C PHE A 157 -22.28 14.22 -12.01
N ASP A 158 -22.76 14.87 -13.07
CA ASP A 158 -24.19 15.05 -13.28
C ASP A 158 -24.92 13.71 -13.44
N THR A 159 -24.32 12.79 -14.18
CA THR A 159 -24.84 11.42 -14.32
C THR A 159 -24.87 10.69 -12.97
N ALA A 160 -23.79 10.78 -12.20
CA ALA A 160 -23.74 10.18 -10.87
C ALA A 160 -24.79 10.78 -9.92
N ARG A 161 -24.96 12.11 -9.94
CA ARG A 161 -25.96 12.80 -9.15
C ARG A 161 -27.38 12.37 -9.53
N GLU A 162 -27.69 12.28 -10.82
CA GLU A 162 -28.98 11.78 -11.30
C GLU A 162 -29.26 10.36 -10.85
N MET A 163 -28.24 9.49 -10.90
CA MET A 163 -28.37 8.10 -10.42
C MET A 163 -28.67 7.99 -8.92
N TRP A 164 -28.07 8.83 -8.09
CA TRP A 164 -28.15 8.71 -6.63
C TRP A 164 -29.17 9.66 -6.00
N HIS A 165 -29.41 10.84 -6.58
CA HIS A 165 -30.25 11.91 -6.02
C HIS A 165 -31.41 12.33 -6.96
N GLY A 166 -31.53 11.74 -8.17
CA GLY A 166 -32.60 12.02 -9.10
C GLY A 166 -33.98 11.61 -8.59
N GLU A 167 -35.03 12.18 -9.15
CA GLU A 167 -36.42 11.87 -8.78
C GLU A 167 -36.78 10.38 -8.94
N ASN A 168 -36.12 9.70 -9.87
CA ASN A 168 -36.26 8.26 -10.12
C ASN A 168 -35.15 7.42 -9.49
N ALA A 169 -34.34 8.00 -8.59
CA ALA A 169 -33.27 7.27 -7.92
C ALA A 169 -33.86 6.08 -7.15
N PRO A 170 -33.38 4.86 -7.36
CA PRO A 170 -33.89 3.70 -6.65
C PRO A 170 -33.58 3.81 -5.16
N ALA A 171 -34.53 3.45 -4.32
CA ALA A 171 -34.30 3.40 -2.89
C ALA A 171 -33.12 2.48 -2.58
N TYR A 172 -32.11 3.03 -1.89
CA TYR A 172 -30.97 2.26 -1.42
C TYR A 172 -31.45 1.09 -0.53
N PRO A 173 -30.93 -0.15 -0.63
CA PRO A 173 -29.75 -0.61 -1.39
C PRO A 173 -30.05 -1.62 -2.51
N THR A 174 -31.26 -1.69 -3.07
CA THR A 174 -31.67 -2.87 -3.84
C THR A 174 -31.39 -2.83 -5.34
N LYS A 175 -31.18 -1.65 -5.92
CA LYS A 175 -31.05 -1.51 -7.38
C LYS A 175 -29.77 -0.79 -7.86
N LEU A 176 -29.04 -0.13 -6.98
CA LEU A 176 -27.77 0.52 -7.33
C LEU A 176 -26.61 -0.49 -7.27
N PRO A 177 -25.57 -0.31 -8.09
CA PRO A 177 -24.40 -1.16 -8.01
C PRO A 177 -23.80 -1.09 -6.60
N LYS A 178 -23.60 -2.25 -5.99
CA LYS A 178 -22.93 -2.33 -4.69
C LYS A 178 -21.47 -1.93 -4.87
N ILE A 179 -21.15 -0.73 -4.44
CA ILE A 179 -19.78 -0.21 -4.52
C ILE A 179 -19.08 -0.56 -3.21
N MET A 180 -18.23 -1.56 -3.30
CA MET A 180 -17.44 -2.04 -2.16
C MET A 180 -16.19 -1.20 -2.01
N GLY A 181 -15.96 -0.64 -0.84
CA GLY A 181 -14.66 -0.12 -0.42
C GLY A 181 -13.63 -1.26 -0.22
N GLU A 182 -12.35 -0.93 -0.10
CA GLU A 182 -11.27 -1.92 0.05
C GLU A 182 -11.46 -2.90 1.22
N LYS A 183 -12.21 -2.53 2.24
CA LYS A 183 -12.50 -3.36 3.42
C LYS A 183 -13.90 -3.99 3.40
N GLY A 184 -14.54 -4.05 2.26
CA GLY A 184 -15.89 -4.60 2.15
C GLY A 184 -17.00 -3.67 2.64
N HIS A 185 -16.68 -2.44 3.04
CA HIS A 185 -17.65 -1.42 3.39
C HIS A 185 -18.38 -0.92 2.14
N ILE A 186 -19.69 -0.84 2.19
CA ILE A 186 -20.49 -0.31 1.08
C ILE A 186 -20.58 1.21 1.25
N ILE A 187 -20.14 1.94 0.22
CA ILE A 187 -20.21 3.40 0.19
C ILE A 187 -21.61 3.81 -0.24
N ASP A 188 -22.26 4.61 0.59
CA ASP A 188 -23.60 5.13 0.35
C ASP A 188 -23.53 6.56 -0.21
N PHE A 189 -23.47 6.67 -1.53
CA PHE A 189 -23.41 7.96 -2.21
C PHE A 189 -24.72 8.78 -2.10
N SER A 190 -25.82 8.21 -1.62
CA SER A 190 -27.06 8.96 -1.41
C SER A 190 -26.92 10.05 -0.32
N LYS A 191 -25.96 9.87 0.59
CA LYS A 191 -25.65 10.82 1.67
C LYS A 191 -24.52 11.77 1.33
N ILE A 192 -23.86 11.57 0.20
CA ILE A 192 -22.66 12.30 -0.21
C ILE A 192 -23.02 13.29 -1.31
N GLU A 193 -22.48 14.50 -1.22
CA GLU A 193 -22.62 15.52 -2.27
C GLU A 193 -21.84 15.10 -3.53
N LEU A 194 -22.49 15.17 -4.68
CA LEU A 194 -21.91 14.83 -5.99
C LEU A 194 -21.97 16.06 -6.92
N ASP A 195 -21.40 17.16 -6.48
CA ASP A 195 -21.33 18.38 -7.26
C ASP A 195 -20.19 18.37 -8.27
N ARG A 196 -20.33 19.15 -9.34
CA ARG A 196 -19.34 19.25 -10.44
C ARG A 196 -17.95 19.71 -9.96
N ASP A 197 -17.86 20.37 -8.81
CA ASP A 197 -16.61 20.83 -8.23
C ASP A 197 -15.79 19.72 -7.55
N GLY A 198 -16.35 18.52 -7.40
CA GLY A 198 -15.70 17.37 -6.77
C GLY A 198 -15.45 17.53 -5.27
N LYS A 199 -16.07 18.53 -4.65
CA LYS A 199 -15.92 18.78 -3.21
C LYS A 199 -17.10 18.20 -2.45
N THR A 200 -16.81 17.71 -1.25
CA THR A 200 -17.81 17.15 -0.35
C THR A 200 -17.56 17.59 1.08
N THR A 201 -18.59 17.51 1.90
CA THR A 201 -18.49 17.73 3.33
C THR A 201 -17.71 16.59 3.98
N VAL A 202 -16.78 16.93 4.84
CA VAL A 202 -15.96 15.98 5.61
C VAL A 202 -16.05 16.32 7.09
N TYR A 203 -16.01 15.31 7.93
CA TYR A 203 -16.08 15.41 9.38
C TYR A 203 -14.75 15.02 10.00
N ASP A 204 -14.37 15.68 11.09
CA ASP A 204 -13.19 15.35 11.87
C ASP A 204 -13.43 14.04 12.64
N GLY A 205 -12.54 13.08 12.47
CA GLY A 205 -12.64 11.77 13.15
C GLY A 205 -12.45 11.85 14.66
N ARG A 206 -11.83 12.90 15.20
CA ARG A 206 -11.58 13.05 16.63
C ARG A 206 -12.72 13.73 17.35
N THR A 207 -13.26 14.80 16.76
CA THR A 207 -14.29 15.64 17.39
C THR A 207 -15.70 15.30 16.87
N GLY A 208 -15.82 14.73 15.68
CA GLY A 208 -17.07 14.52 14.97
C GLY A 208 -17.66 15.79 14.38
N GLU A 209 -16.94 16.91 14.45
CA GLU A 209 -17.37 18.19 13.90
C GLU A 209 -17.13 18.26 12.39
N LYS A 210 -18.01 18.97 11.71
CA LYS A 210 -17.89 19.27 10.29
C LYS A 210 -16.73 20.23 10.04
N PHE A 211 -15.97 20.01 8.98
CA PHE A 211 -14.99 21.01 8.52
C PHE A 211 -15.68 22.28 8.03
N ASP A 212 -15.03 23.42 8.22
CA ASP A 212 -15.57 24.73 7.84
C ASP A 212 -15.85 24.84 6.35
N ASN A 213 -14.98 24.24 5.53
CA ASN A 213 -15.10 24.22 4.08
C ASN A 213 -15.26 22.80 3.55
N ARG A 214 -15.95 22.68 2.41
CA ARG A 214 -15.97 21.43 1.65
C ARG A 214 -14.58 21.11 1.10
N VAL A 215 -14.25 19.83 1.06
CA VAL A 215 -12.91 19.32 0.72
C VAL A 215 -13.00 18.50 -0.56
N THR A 216 -11.99 18.60 -1.41
CA THR A 216 -11.83 17.73 -2.56
C THR A 216 -11.52 16.31 -2.10
N VAL A 217 -12.42 15.38 -2.38
CA VAL A 217 -12.30 13.96 -2.06
C VAL A 217 -12.51 13.14 -3.32
N GLY A 218 -11.81 12.05 -3.45
CA GLY A 218 -11.98 11.14 -4.57
C GLY A 218 -11.01 9.98 -4.55
N TYR A 219 -10.88 9.30 -5.65
CA TYR A 219 -10.03 8.13 -5.83
C TYR A 219 -8.85 8.48 -6.73
N MET A 220 -7.67 8.13 -6.25
CA MET A 220 -6.41 8.31 -6.97
C MET A 220 -5.61 7.02 -6.94
N TYR A 221 -4.91 6.73 -8.01
CA TYR A 221 -3.94 5.65 -8.05
C TYR A 221 -2.66 6.07 -7.34
N TYR A 222 -2.31 5.38 -6.27
CA TYR A 222 -1.17 5.71 -5.43
C TYR A 222 -0.28 4.50 -5.22
N LEU A 223 1.04 4.68 -5.33
CA LEU A 223 2.05 3.63 -5.27
C LEU A 223 2.96 3.82 -4.06
N LYS A 224 3.26 2.74 -3.38
CA LYS A 224 4.39 2.65 -2.46
C LYS A 224 5.66 2.43 -3.26
N LEU A 225 6.62 3.35 -3.16
CA LEU A 225 7.90 3.24 -3.85
C LEU A 225 8.87 2.34 -3.06
N HIS A 226 9.84 1.75 -3.75
CA HIS A 226 10.88 0.90 -3.14
C HIS A 226 11.94 1.71 -2.35
N HIS A 227 11.57 2.86 -1.83
CA HIS A 227 12.36 3.70 -0.93
C HIS A 227 11.79 3.59 0.48
N LEU A 228 11.89 2.39 1.07
CA LEU A 228 11.36 2.10 2.39
C LEU A 228 12.32 2.58 3.47
N VAL A 229 11.79 3.19 4.51
CA VAL A 229 12.60 3.73 5.62
C VAL A 229 13.36 2.62 6.35
N ASP A 230 12.77 1.44 6.51
CA ASP A 230 13.39 0.30 7.19
C ASP A 230 14.65 -0.22 6.49
N ASP A 231 14.76 -0.02 5.17
CA ASP A 231 15.95 -0.39 4.40
C ASP A 231 17.07 0.65 4.47
N LYS A 232 16.77 1.86 4.96
CA LYS A 232 17.68 3.01 5.00
C LYS A 232 18.10 3.41 6.40
N ILE A 233 17.33 3.01 7.41
CA ILE A 233 17.62 3.32 8.79
C ILE A 233 18.83 2.51 9.26
N HIS A 234 19.82 3.21 9.81
CA HIS A 234 21.01 2.61 10.37
C HIS A 234 21.30 3.22 11.73
N ALA A 235 21.55 2.38 12.72
CA ALA A 235 21.93 2.80 14.05
C ALA A 235 23.10 1.98 14.57
N ARG A 236 23.98 2.63 15.30
CA ARG A 236 25.14 2.01 15.94
C ARG A 236 25.29 2.55 17.35
N SER A 237 25.37 1.67 18.34
CA SER A 237 25.54 2.07 19.74
C SER A 237 27.00 2.08 20.17
N THR A 238 27.81 1.12 19.74
CA THR A 238 29.23 0.97 20.10
C THR A 238 30.04 0.42 18.92
N GLY A 239 31.31 0.76 18.86
CA GLY A 239 32.26 0.22 17.88
C GLY A 239 33.35 1.24 17.46
N PRO A 240 34.47 0.80 16.85
CA PRO A 240 35.50 1.69 16.32
C PRO A 240 34.93 2.53 15.17
N TYR A 241 35.41 3.76 15.07
CA TYR A 241 35.12 4.65 13.94
C TYR A 241 35.97 4.24 12.73
#